data_d13d5b01839ad58e93441c237fc4291d
#
_entry.id   d13d5b01839ad58e93441c237fc4291d
#
_cell.length_a   1.000
_cell.length_b   1.000
_cell.length_c   1.000
_cell.angle_alpha   90.00
_cell.angle_beta   90.00
_cell.angle_gamma   90.00
#
_symmetry.space_group_name_H-M   'P 1'
#
loop_
_entity.id
_entity.type
_entity.pdbx_description
1 polymer ?
#
loop_
_entity_poly.entity_id
_entity_poly.type
_entity_poly.pdbx_seq_one_letter_code
_entity_poly.pdbx_strand_id
1 'polypeptide(L)'
;RKVMMSRVVPVCMVVLILAGGIFYGIRSKSSSDKQVIVYNWGEYIDPETLDMFEEETGIDVVYEEYETNEIMYPKIQSGAIAYDVVCPSDYMIQRMIENDLLAELNFDNIPNIKNIGSTYMEHSKEFDPENKYSVPHLWGTVGILYNKTMVDDPVDSWGILWNEKYKDSILMQDSVRDAFGITLKYLGYSLNSTDLDELTEAKNKLIEQKPLVQAYVVDQARYKMIGNEAALAVIYSGEA
;
A
#
# COMPACT_ATOMS: atom_id res chain seq x y z
N ARG A 1 -18.99 34.28 -57.29
CA ARG A 1 -19.61 33.18 -56.51
C ARG A 1 -19.06 31.78 -56.83
N LYS A 2 -17.80 31.65 -57.27
CA LYS A 2 -17.18 30.35 -57.62
C LYS A 2 -15.81 30.07 -56.89
N VAL A 3 -15.40 30.87 -55.93
CA VAL A 3 -14.08 30.74 -55.29
C VAL A 3 -14.12 30.18 -53.87
N MET A 4 -15.32 29.98 -53.30
CA MET A 4 -15.44 29.55 -51.85
C MET A 4 -15.65 28.03 -51.66
N MET A 5 -15.81 27.25 -52.72
CA MET A 5 -16.01 25.78 -52.58
C MET A 5 -14.76 24.92 -52.70
N SER A 6 -13.61 25.45 -53.10
CA SER A 6 -12.42 24.65 -53.33
C SER A 6 -11.45 24.56 -52.14
N ARG A 7 -11.71 25.29 -51.04
CA ARG A 7 -10.85 25.27 -49.83
C ARG A 7 -11.38 24.47 -48.66
N VAL A 8 -12.65 24.06 -48.67
CA VAL A 8 -13.27 23.33 -47.55
C VAL A 8 -13.05 21.82 -47.69
N VAL A 9 -12.99 21.27 -48.89
CA VAL A 9 -12.85 19.84 -49.14
C VAL A 9 -11.49 19.28 -48.66
N PRO A 10 -10.33 19.93 -48.88
CA PRO A 10 -9.05 19.38 -48.40
C PRO A 10 -8.88 19.41 -46.87
N VAL A 11 -9.51 20.38 -46.18
CA VAL A 11 -9.44 20.48 -44.70
C VAL A 11 -10.26 19.36 -44.03
N CYS A 12 -11.43 19.03 -44.57
CA CYS A 12 -12.23 17.91 -44.03
C CYS A 12 -11.56 16.54 -44.28
N MET A 13 -10.85 16.36 -45.40
CA MET A 13 -10.13 15.12 -45.66
C MET A 13 -8.91 14.94 -44.75
N VAL A 14 -8.18 16.02 -44.44
CA VAL A 14 -7.04 15.97 -43.51
C VAL A 14 -7.50 15.70 -42.06
N VAL A 15 -8.64 16.26 -41.64
CA VAL A 15 -9.21 15.98 -40.31
C VAL A 15 -9.70 14.54 -40.21
N LEU A 16 -10.27 13.97 -41.25
CA LEU A 16 -10.71 12.56 -41.27
C LEU A 16 -9.51 11.59 -41.26
N ILE A 17 -8.39 11.93 -41.94
CA ILE A 17 -7.18 11.11 -41.92
C ILE A 17 -6.47 11.20 -40.56
N LEU A 18 -6.44 12.36 -39.91
CA LEU A 18 -5.89 12.50 -38.56
C LEU A 18 -6.77 11.82 -37.50
N ALA A 19 -8.10 11.86 -37.62
CA ALA A 19 -9.00 11.11 -36.75
C ALA A 19 -8.90 9.59 -36.95
N GLY A 20 -8.71 9.13 -38.22
CA GLY A 20 -8.47 7.71 -38.52
C GLY A 20 -7.12 7.21 -38.04
N GLY A 21 -6.06 8.05 -38.07
CA GLY A 21 -4.72 7.70 -37.61
C GLY A 21 -4.60 7.59 -36.09
N ILE A 22 -5.40 8.34 -35.34
CA ILE A 22 -5.45 8.25 -33.86
C ILE A 22 -6.23 7.00 -33.42
N PHE A 23 -7.18 6.52 -34.20
CA PHE A 23 -7.96 5.30 -33.89
C PHE A 23 -7.18 4.01 -34.16
N TYR A 24 -6.10 4.02 -34.97
CA TYR A 24 -5.29 2.82 -35.26
C TYR A 24 -4.20 2.54 -34.20
N GLY A 25 -4.01 3.44 -33.24
CA GLY A 25 -3.01 3.30 -32.16
C GLY A 25 -3.58 2.82 -30.83
N ILE A 26 -4.90 2.80 -30.67
CA ILE A 26 -5.53 2.17 -29.51
C ILE A 26 -5.69 0.69 -29.87
N ARG A 27 -4.64 -0.10 -29.59
CA ARG A 27 -4.80 -1.54 -29.44
C ARG A 27 -5.87 -1.73 -28.38
N SER A 28 -7.11 -2.00 -28.78
CA SER A 28 -8.11 -2.53 -27.85
C SER A 28 -7.52 -3.83 -27.33
N LYS A 29 -7.01 -3.82 -26.08
CA LYS A 29 -6.85 -5.06 -25.33
C LYS A 29 -8.21 -5.73 -25.46
N SER A 30 -8.28 -6.88 -26.12
CA SER A 30 -9.48 -7.71 -26.12
C SER A 30 -9.71 -7.99 -24.63
N SER A 31 -10.78 -7.41 -24.06
CA SER A 31 -11.15 -7.80 -22.70
C SER A 31 -11.44 -9.29 -22.76
N SER A 32 -10.68 -10.09 -22.03
CA SER A 32 -11.02 -11.49 -21.86
C SER A 32 -12.38 -11.54 -21.15
N ASP A 33 -13.18 -12.57 -21.41
CA ASP A 33 -14.42 -12.80 -20.68
C ASP A 33 -14.15 -13.17 -19.19
N LYS A 34 -12.88 -13.25 -18.80
CA LYS A 34 -12.40 -13.59 -17.46
C LYS A 34 -11.49 -12.50 -16.95
N GLN A 35 -11.81 -12.00 -15.78
CA GLN A 35 -10.98 -11.04 -15.07
C GLN A 35 -10.85 -11.41 -13.60
N VAL A 36 -9.77 -10.96 -12.96
CA VAL A 36 -9.56 -11.01 -11.51
C VAL A 36 -9.30 -9.59 -11.00
N ILE A 37 -9.99 -9.20 -9.93
CA ILE A 37 -9.86 -7.88 -9.31
C ILE A 37 -8.99 -8.02 -8.06
N VAL A 38 -7.81 -7.42 -8.10
CA VAL A 38 -6.82 -7.45 -7.02
C VAL A 38 -6.75 -6.09 -6.34
N TYR A 39 -6.83 -6.06 -5.02
CA TYR A 39 -6.73 -4.84 -4.21
C TYR A 39 -5.55 -4.95 -3.24
N ASN A 40 -4.49 -4.20 -3.49
CA ASN A 40 -3.21 -4.33 -2.81
C ASN A 40 -2.66 -2.97 -2.36
N TRP A 41 -1.59 -2.98 -1.59
CA TRP A 41 -0.80 -1.81 -1.27
C TRP A 41 -0.10 -1.26 -2.53
N GLY A 42 0.21 0.04 -2.52
CA GLY A 42 1.12 0.62 -3.50
C GLY A 42 2.51 -0.03 -3.43
N GLU A 43 3.16 -0.18 -4.58
CA GLU A 43 4.54 -0.70 -4.72
C GLU A 43 4.81 -2.11 -4.13
N TYR A 44 3.76 -2.92 -3.88
CA TYR A 44 3.88 -4.25 -3.26
C TYR A 44 3.98 -5.41 -4.27
N ILE A 45 3.94 -5.13 -5.57
CA ILE A 45 4.12 -6.12 -6.64
C ILE A 45 4.86 -5.48 -7.80
N ASP A 46 5.71 -6.25 -8.46
CA ASP A 46 6.29 -5.84 -9.73
C ASP A 46 5.21 -5.90 -10.81
N PRO A 47 4.91 -4.81 -11.52
CA PRO A 47 3.89 -4.78 -12.57
C PRO A 47 4.11 -5.84 -13.66
N GLU A 48 5.36 -6.21 -13.96
CA GLU A 48 5.68 -7.27 -14.93
C GLU A 48 5.08 -8.62 -14.51
N THR A 49 4.90 -8.86 -13.19
CA THR A 49 4.28 -10.07 -12.67
C THR A 49 2.81 -10.17 -13.07
N LEU A 50 2.11 -9.04 -13.17
CA LEU A 50 0.72 -8.99 -13.61
C LEU A 50 0.62 -9.33 -15.10
N ASP A 51 1.50 -8.76 -15.92
CA ASP A 51 1.58 -9.06 -17.35
C ASP A 51 1.88 -10.56 -17.59
N MET A 52 2.84 -11.12 -16.83
CA MET A 52 3.17 -12.56 -16.89
C MET A 52 1.96 -13.43 -16.54
N PHE A 53 1.19 -13.07 -15.51
CA PHE A 53 -0.01 -13.79 -15.12
C PHE A 53 -1.08 -13.75 -16.22
N GLU A 54 -1.31 -12.57 -16.83
CA GLU A 54 -2.24 -12.40 -17.94
C GLU A 54 -1.83 -13.23 -19.16
N GLU A 55 -0.53 -13.25 -19.48
CA GLU A 55 0.03 -14.03 -20.61
C GLU A 55 -0.11 -15.56 -20.37
N GLU A 56 0.16 -16.03 -19.15
CA GLU A 56 0.11 -17.46 -18.81
C GLU A 56 -1.33 -17.99 -18.71
N THR A 57 -2.24 -17.19 -18.15
CA THR A 57 -3.59 -17.67 -17.81
C THR A 57 -4.66 -17.24 -18.78
N GLY A 58 -4.47 -16.15 -19.53
CA GLY A 58 -5.49 -15.52 -20.34
C GLY A 58 -6.57 -14.82 -19.49
N ILE A 59 -6.29 -14.50 -18.24
CA ILE A 59 -7.18 -13.80 -17.31
C ILE A 59 -6.68 -12.37 -17.16
N ASP A 60 -7.51 -11.37 -17.47
CA ASP A 60 -7.16 -9.95 -17.29
C ASP A 60 -7.12 -9.60 -15.79
N VAL A 61 -6.12 -8.82 -15.36
CA VAL A 61 -5.98 -8.36 -13.99
C VAL A 61 -6.44 -6.90 -13.89
N VAL A 62 -7.45 -6.66 -13.07
CA VAL A 62 -7.84 -5.31 -12.63
C VAL A 62 -7.15 -5.05 -11.30
N TYR A 63 -6.07 -4.29 -11.34
CA TYR A 63 -5.26 -4.01 -10.17
C TYR A 63 -5.61 -2.64 -9.60
N GLU A 64 -6.02 -2.60 -8.34
CA GLU A 64 -6.32 -1.39 -7.58
C GLU A 64 -5.40 -1.30 -6.37
N GLU A 65 -5.01 -0.07 -5.99
CA GLU A 65 -4.13 0.19 -4.87
C GLU A 65 -4.85 0.95 -3.75
N TYR A 66 -4.34 0.79 -2.52
CA TYR A 66 -4.77 1.55 -1.36
C TYR A 66 -3.58 1.92 -0.47
N GLU A 67 -3.71 3.01 0.28
CA GLU A 67 -2.65 3.54 1.13
C GLU A 67 -2.72 3.03 2.57
N THR A 68 -3.93 2.73 3.09
CA THR A 68 -4.10 2.26 4.47
C THR A 68 -5.19 1.19 4.58
N ASN A 69 -5.06 0.29 5.56
CA ASN A 69 -6.10 -0.69 5.88
C ASN A 69 -7.43 -0.01 6.26
N GLU A 70 -7.37 1.17 6.85
CA GLU A 70 -8.52 1.95 7.30
C GLU A 70 -9.32 2.52 6.13
N ILE A 71 -8.68 2.76 4.98
CA ILE A 71 -9.34 3.13 3.71
C ILE A 71 -9.87 1.88 3.01
N MET A 72 -9.09 0.80 2.97
CA MET A 72 -9.44 -0.46 2.31
C MET A 72 -10.65 -1.14 2.95
N TYR A 73 -10.64 -1.31 4.28
CA TYR A 73 -11.64 -2.11 5.00
C TYR A 73 -13.10 -1.65 4.77
N PRO A 74 -13.47 -0.36 4.91
CA PRO A 74 -14.84 0.08 4.64
C PRO A 74 -15.28 -0.17 3.21
N LYS A 75 -14.36 -0.11 2.24
CA LYS A 75 -14.64 -0.36 0.83
C LYS A 75 -14.99 -1.84 0.59
N ILE A 76 -14.24 -2.76 1.21
CA ILE A 76 -14.57 -4.19 1.19
C ILE A 76 -15.89 -4.45 1.91
N GLN A 77 -16.06 -3.90 3.11
CA GLN A 77 -17.25 -4.10 3.94
C GLN A 77 -18.53 -3.61 3.25
N SER A 78 -18.43 -2.57 2.43
CA SER A 78 -19.59 -2.04 1.70
C SER A 78 -20.13 -3.02 0.65
N GLY A 79 -19.32 -3.95 0.17
CA GLY A 79 -19.66 -4.88 -0.91
C GLY A 79 -19.94 -4.21 -2.25
N ALA A 80 -19.59 -2.92 -2.42
CA ALA A 80 -19.84 -2.19 -3.66
C ALA A 80 -19.01 -2.70 -4.84
N ILE A 81 -17.84 -3.25 -4.53
CA ILE A 81 -16.95 -3.92 -5.50
C ILE A 81 -16.67 -5.32 -4.94
N ALA A 82 -16.85 -6.33 -5.76
CA ALA A 82 -16.48 -7.70 -5.43
C ALA A 82 -14.99 -7.91 -5.79
N TYR A 83 -14.10 -7.68 -4.84
CA TYR A 83 -12.69 -8.00 -4.99
C TYR A 83 -12.47 -9.51 -4.89
N ASP A 84 -11.66 -10.07 -5.79
CA ASP A 84 -11.31 -11.48 -5.78
C ASP A 84 -10.12 -11.75 -4.84
N VAL A 85 -9.16 -10.82 -4.81
CA VAL A 85 -7.95 -10.92 -3.97
C VAL A 85 -7.71 -9.58 -3.27
N VAL A 86 -7.45 -9.63 -1.97
CA VAL A 86 -7.03 -8.49 -1.16
C VAL A 86 -5.76 -8.82 -0.40
N CYS A 87 -4.88 -7.84 -0.17
CA CYS A 87 -3.61 -8.02 0.51
C CYS A 87 -3.51 -7.13 1.77
N PRO A 88 -4.29 -7.37 2.83
CA PRO A 88 -4.26 -6.57 4.06
C PRO A 88 -3.13 -6.98 4.99
N SER A 89 -2.88 -6.15 6.01
CA SER A 89 -2.01 -6.53 7.13
C SER A 89 -2.68 -7.58 8.04
N ASP A 90 -1.88 -8.27 8.80
CA ASP A 90 -2.25 -9.34 9.73
C ASP A 90 -3.46 -9.01 10.63
N TYR A 91 -3.40 -7.89 11.36
CA TYR A 91 -4.49 -7.46 12.24
C TYR A 91 -5.81 -7.18 11.49
N MET A 92 -5.71 -6.78 10.22
CA MET A 92 -6.88 -6.54 9.40
C MET A 92 -7.45 -7.84 8.84
N ILE A 93 -6.59 -8.83 8.51
CA ILE A 93 -7.03 -10.20 8.16
C ILE A 93 -7.85 -10.76 9.31
N GLN A 94 -7.34 -10.70 10.55
CA GLN A 94 -8.07 -11.15 11.74
C GLN A 94 -9.46 -10.50 11.81
N ARG A 95 -9.52 -9.18 11.69
CA ARG A 95 -10.77 -8.42 11.71
C ARG A 95 -11.72 -8.81 10.59
N MET A 96 -11.20 -9.08 9.39
CA MET A 96 -12.00 -9.50 8.23
C MET A 96 -12.56 -10.91 8.41
N ILE A 97 -11.80 -11.84 9.01
CA ILE A 97 -12.27 -13.17 9.40
C ILE A 97 -13.41 -13.06 10.42
N GLU A 98 -13.23 -12.28 11.49
CA GLU A 98 -14.23 -12.04 12.53
C GLU A 98 -15.54 -11.43 12.00
N ASN A 99 -15.50 -10.79 10.85
CA ASN A 99 -16.66 -10.14 10.20
C ASN A 99 -17.15 -10.89 8.94
N ASP A 100 -16.71 -12.13 8.73
CA ASP A 100 -17.13 -12.99 7.62
C ASP A 100 -16.92 -12.34 6.22
N LEU A 101 -15.82 -11.58 6.07
CA LEU A 101 -15.50 -10.87 4.81
C LEU A 101 -14.55 -11.64 3.90
N LEU A 102 -13.99 -12.75 4.33
CA LEU A 102 -13.06 -13.57 3.58
C LEU A 102 -13.63 -14.94 3.27
N ALA A 103 -13.36 -15.45 2.08
CA ALA A 103 -13.66 -16.82 1.70
C ALA A 103 -12.51 -17.75 2.09
N GLU A 104 -12.83 -19.01 2.48
CA GLU A 104 -11.82 -20.02 2.71
C GLU A 104 -11.08 -20.36 1.39
N LEU A 105 -9.76 -20.49 1.48
CA LEU A 105 -8.90 -20.84 0.36
C LEU A 105 -8.95 -22.35 0.08
N ASN A 106 -9.05 -22.70 -1.19
CA ASN A 106 -8.84 -24.09 -1.61
C ASN A 106 -7.36 -24.29 -1.97
N PHE A 107 -6.58 -24.83 -1.04
CA PHE A 107 -5.14 -25.05 -1.21
C PHE A 107 -4.78 -26.07 -2.28
N ASP A 108 -5.70 -26.94 -2.71
CA ASP A 108 -5.49 -27.81 -3.87
C ASP A 108 -5.27 -27.01 -5.16
N ASN A 109 -5.81 -25.79 -5.21
CA ASN A 109 -5.65 -24.87 -6.32
C ASN A 109 -4.42 -23.93 -6.16
N ILE A 110 -3.67 -24.04 -5.05
CA ILE A 110 -2.52 -23.19 -4.74
C ILE A 110 -1.25 -24.05 -4.58
N PRO A 111 -0.80 -24.73 -5.64
CA PRO A 111 0.33 -25.68 -5.53
C PRO A 111 1.64 -25.01 -5.12
N ASN A 112 1.78 -23.71 -5.33
CA ASN A 112 2.95 -22.92 -4.97
C ASN A 112 3.03 -22.55 -3.49
N ILE A 113 2.01 -22.89 -2.68
CA ILE A 113 2.06 -22.72 -1.22
C ILE A 113 3.28 -23.41 -0.59
N LYS A 114 3.76 -24.47 -1.20
CA LYS A 114 4.99 -25.19 -0.79
C LYS A 114 6.26 -24.32 -0.83
N ASN A 115 6.23 -23.20 -1.56
CA ASN A 115 7.35 -22.27 -1.67
C ASN A 115 7.38 -21.28 -0.51
N ILE A 116 6.29 -21.18 0.27
CA ILE A 116 6.23 -20.32 1.46
C ILE A 116 6.96 -21.03 2.60
N GLY A 117 7.92 -20.34 3.22
CA GLY A 117 8.66 -20.90 4.34
C GLY A 117 7.75 -21.21 5.53
N SER A 118 7.96 -22.35 6.17
CA SER A 118 7.14 -22.83 7.28
C SER A 118 7.04 -21.84 8.44
N THR A 119 8.09 -21.07 8.69
CA THR A 119 8.11 -20.02 9.74
C THR A 119 7.03 -18.98 9.49
N TYR A 120 6.85 -18.53 8.25
CA TYR A 120 5.82 -17.54 7.91
C TYR A 120 4.41 -18.10 8.04
N MET A 121 4.21 -19.37 7.63
CA MET A 121 2.94 -20.06 7.82
C MET A 121 2.61 -20.29 9.30
N GLU A 122 3.62 -20.48 10.15
CA GLU A 122 3.40 -20.59 11.60
C GLU A 122 3.04 -19.26 12.22
N HIS A 123 3.69 -18.14 11.83
CA HIS A 123 3.33 -16.81 12.28
C HIS A 123 1.93 -16.39 11.84
N SER A 124 1.47 -16.83 10.67
CA SER A 124 0.11 -16.52 10.19
C SER A 124 -0.98 -17.07 11.11
N LYS A 125 -0.71 -18.12 11.89
CA LYS A 125 -1.68 -18.67 12.84
C LYS A 125 -2.05 -17.73 13.98
N GLU A 126 -1.29 -16.68 14.22
CA GLU A 126 -1.63 -15.66 15.22
C GLU A 126 -2.91 -14.88 14.85
N PHE A 127 -3.19 -14.74 13.55
CA PHE A 127 -4.32 -13.99 13.02
C PHE A 127 -5.27 -14.82 12.12
N ASP A 128 -4.79 -15.95 11.59
CA ASP A 128 -5.54 -16.95 10.84
C ASP A 128 -5.21 -18.35 11.42
N PRO A 129 -5.83 -18.74 12.56
CA PRO A 129 -5.38 -19.88 13.38
C PRO A 129 -5.24 -21.21 12.64
N GLU A 130 -6.04 -21.42 11.59
CA GLU A 130 -6.01 -22.65 10.80
C GLU A 130 -5.34 -22.42 9.42
N ASN A 131 -4.83 -21.22 9.15
CA ASN A 131 -4.31 -20.80 7.84
C ASN A 131 -5.31 -21.10 6.71
N LYS A 132 -6.59 -20.79 6.92
CA LYS A 132 -7.64 -21.08 5.94
C LYS A 132 -7.92 -19.95 4.97
N TYR A 133 -7.65 -18.71 5.37
CA TYR A 133 -8.12 -17.52 4.68
C TYR A 133 -7.00 -16.73 4.01
N SER A 134 -5.74 -17.02 4.36
CA SER A 134 -4.62 -16.18 3.93
C SER A 134 -3.38 -16.98 3.54
N VAL A 135 -2.56 -16.35 2.69
CA VAL A 135 -1.21 -16.81 2.35
C VAL A 135 -0.26 -15.63 2.58
N PRO A 136 0.84 -15.81 3.35
CA PRO A 136 1.83 -14.75 3.54
C PRO A 136 2.42 -14.28 2.20
N HIS A 137 2.38 -12.96 1.97
CA HIS A 137 2.91 -12.34 0.77
C HIS A 137 4.24 -11.63 1.04
N LEU A 138 4.24 -10.63 1.92
CA LEU A 138 5.40 -9.88 2.33
C LEU A 138 5.46 -9.75 3.86
N TRP A 139 6.65 -9.57 4.38
CA TRP A 139 6.87 -9.17 5.76
C TRP A 139 8.06 -8.20 5.82
N GLY A 140 8.11 -7.39 6.85
CA GLY A 140 9.19 -6.46 7.06
C GLY A 140 9.20 -5.93 8.48
N THR A 141 10.13 -5.04 8.73
CA THR A 141 10.23 -4.30 9.99
C THR A 141 9.98 -2.82 9.73
N VAL A 142 9.51 -2.13 10.76
CA VAL A 142 9.43 -0.66 10.77
C VAL A 142 10.67 -0.13 11.47
N GLY A 143 11.28 0.90 10.92
CA GLY A 143 12.48 1.51 11.45
C GLY A 143 12.54 3.02 11.23
N ILE A 144 13.61 3.63 11.69
CA ILE A 144 13.91 5.03 11.43
C ILE A 144 14.98 5.11 10.34
N LEU A 145 14.59 5.65 9.19
CA LEU A 145 15.53 6.10 8.17
C LEU A 145 15.94 7.54 8.50
N TYR A 146 17.22 7.84 8.48
CA TYR A 146 17.70 9.18 8.78
C TYR A 146 18.78 9.66 7.81
N ASN A 147 18.76 10.95 7.55
CA ASN A 147 19.74 11.62 6.69
C ASN A 147 21.00 11.98 7.52
N LYS A 148 22.10 11.28 7.29
CA LYS A 148 23.38 11.48 8.01
C LYS A 148 23.97 12.88 7.84
N THR A 149 23.51 13.67 6.87
CA THR A 149 23.96 15.05 6.67
C THR A 149 23.13 16.07 7.46
N MET A 150 21.96 15.64 7.98
CA MET A 150 21.04 16.46 8.73
C MET A 150 20.89 16.06 10.20
N VAL A 151 21.28 14.80 10.52
CA VAL A 151 21.15 14.23 11.85
C VAL A 151 22.54 13.91 12.38
N ASP A 152 22.93 14.57 13.45
CA ASP A 152 24.20 14.40 14.15
C ASP A 152 24.05 13.76 15.54
N ASP A 153 22.80 13.61 16.04
CA ASP A 153 22.49 12.87 17.25
C ASP A 153 22.47 11.35 17.00
N PRO A 154 22.78 10.52 18.02
CA PRO A 154 22.60 9.07 17.91
C PRO A 154 21.14 8.71 17.65
N VAL A 155 20.91 7.85 16.65
CA VAL A 155 19.59 7.28 16.34
C VAL A 155 19.53 5.86 16.92
N ASP A 156 19.40 5.76 18.24
CA ASP A 156 19.39 4.53 19.00
C ASP A 156 18.08 4.25 19.74
N SER A 157 17.13 5.18 19.64
CA SER A 157 15.80 5.10 20.27
C SER A 157 14.75 5.78 19.42
N TRP A 158 13.50 5.31 19.52
CA TRP A 158 12.32 5.99 18.98
C TRP A 158 12.17 7.40 19.54
N GLY A 159 12.75 7.71 20.69
CA GLY A 159 12.70 9.03 21.33
C GLY A 159 13.21 10.18 20.47
N ILE A 160 14.06 9.92 19.48
CA ILE A 160 14.54 10.94 18.56
C ILE A 160 13.40 11.59 17.77
N LEU A 161 12.27 10.88 17.55
CA LEU A 161 11.09 11.40 16.87
C LEU A 161 10.31 12.44 17.70
N TRP A 162 10.71 12.67 18.96
CA TRP A 162 10.20 13.72 19.85
C TRP A 162 11.24 14.81 20.13
N ASN A 163 12.39 14.79 19.43
CA ASN A 163 13.42 15.80 19.61
C ASN A 163 13.09 17.07 18.83
N GLU A 164 12.87 18.18 19.54
CA GLU A 164 12.54 19.49 18.96
C GLU A 164 13.59 20.01 17.97
N LYS A 165 14.82 19.53 18.04
CA LYS A 165 15.89 19.85 17.09
C LYS A 165 15.51 19.52 15.65
N TYR A 166 14.69 18.47 15.46
CA TYR A 166 14.27 17.99 14.14
C TYR A 166 12.84 18.42 13.77
N LYS A 167 12.30 19.42 14.47
CA LYS A 167 10.98 19.97 14.17
C LYS A 167 10.84 20.31 12.68
N ASP A 168 9.66 20.06 12.13
CA ASP A 168 9.32 20.24 10.71
C ASP A 168 10.23 19.45 9.72
N SER A 169 10.92 18.39 10.23
CA SER A 169 11.82 17.55 9.45
C SER A 169 11.66 16.06 9.78
N ILE A 170 10.54 15.68 10.39
CA ILE A 170 10.16 14.33 10.78
C ILE A 170 8.99 13.86 9.92
N LEU A 171 9.13 12.73 9.26
CA LEU A 171 8.06 12.04 8.56
C LEU A 171 7.56 10.87 9.42
N MET A 172 6.26 10.87 9.72
CA MET A 172 5.60 9.78 10.44
C MET A 172 4.75 8.96 9.50
N GLN A 173 4.51 7.69 9.86
CA GLN A 173 3.59 6.85 9.14
C GLN A 173 2.14 7.35 9.25
N ASP A 174 1.46 7.49 8.12
CA ASP A 174 0.02 7.69 8.05
C ASP A 174 -0.72 6.35 8.23
N SER A 175 -0.37 5.68 9.32
CA SER A 175 -0.94 4.41 9.76
C SER A 175 -1.19 4.48 11.26
N VAL A 176 -2.44 4.33 11.66
CA VAL A 176 -2.84 4.34 13.07
C VAL A 176 -2.10 3.24 13.83
N ARG A 177 -2.02 2.05 13.23
CA ARG A 177 -1.38 0.89 13.85
C ARG A 177 0.10 1.14 14.12
N ASP A 178 0.83 1.65 13.13
CA ASP A 178 2.27 1.88 13.25
C ASP A 178 2.58 3.06 14.16
N ALA A 179 1.85 4.17 14.05
CA ALA A 179 2.06 5.33 14.91
C ALA A 179 1.87 4.98 16.39
N PHE A 180 0.79 4.25 16.73
CA PHE A 180 0.57 3.78 18.10
C PHE A 180 1.60 2.72 18.51
N GLY A 181 1.90 1.73 17.66
CA GLY A 181 2.85 0.67 17.95
C GLY A 181 4.25 1.19 18.29
N ILE A 182 4.77 2.14 17.50
CA ILE A 182 6.05 2.82 17.73
C ILE A 182 6.02 3.57 19.07
N THR A 183 4.94 4.28 19.34
CA THR A 183 4.79 5.10 20.54
C THR A 183 4.69 4.22 21.79
N LEU A 184 3.90 3.15 21.75
CA LEU A 184 3.82 2.16 22.83
C LEU A 184 5.21 1.55 23.09
N LYS A 185 5.94 1.19 22.03
CA LYS A 185 7.30 0.66 22.15
C LYS A 185 8.25 1.67 22.78
N TYR A 186 8.16 2.94 22.41
CA TYR A 186 8.93 4.02 23.03
C TYR A 186 8.63 4.19 24.52
N LEU A 187 7.39 4.03 24.91
CA LEU A 187 6.96 4.08 26.31
C LEU A 187 7.30 2.80 27.10
N GLY A 188 7.79 1.75 26.45
CA GLY A 188 8.15 0.49 27.08
C GLY A 188 7.01 -0.53 27.15
N TYR A 189 5.90 -0.27 26.49
CA TYR A 189 4.74 -1.15 26.44
C TYR A 189 4.79 -2.15 25.27
N SER A 190 3.88 -3.12 25.30
CA SER A 190 3.65 -3.98 24.15
C SER A 190 3.08 -3.19 22.98
N LEU A 191 3.63 -3.37 21.77
CA LEU A 191 3.05 -2.76 20.56
C LEU A 191 1.63 -3.28 20.24
N ASN A 192 1.23 -4.40 20.86
CA ASN A 192 -0.08 -5.02 20.77
C ASN A 192 -0.93 -4.76 22.03
N SER A 193 -0.57 -3.77 22.86
CA SER A 193 -1.36 -3.47 24.06
C SER A 193 -2.79 -3.09 23.70
N THR A 194 -3.73 -3.63 24.50
CA THR A 194 -5.16 -3.28 24.49
C THR A 194 -5.57 -2.55 25.76
N ASP A 195 -4.61 -2.26 26.65
CA ASP A 195 -4.85 -1.52 27.88
C ASP A 195 -5.17 -0.06 27.54
N LEU A 196 -6.31 0.43 28.07
CA LEU A 196 -6.79 1.77 27.76
C LEU A 196 -5.95 2.90 28.36
N ASP A 197 -5.27 2.64 29.47
CA ASP A 197 -4.40 3.63 30.12
C ASP A 197 -3.11 3.77 29.30
N GLU A 198 -2.51 2.64 28.88
CA GLU A 198 -1.34 2.62 27.98
C GLU A 198 -1.64 3.28 26.63
N LEU A 199 -2.80 2.96 26.04
CA LEU A 199 -3.25 3.59 24.78
C LEU A 199 -3.50 5.09 24.94
N THR A 200 -4.02 5.50 26.10
CA THR A 200 -4.24 6.93 26.40
C THR A 200 -2.92 7.67 26.56
N GLU A 201 -1.93 7.05 27.21
CA GLU A 201 -0.59 7.62 27.34
C GLU A 201 0.07 7.74 25.95
N ALA A 202 0.00 6.70 25.13
CA ALA A 202 0.54 6.73 23.78
C ALA A 202 -0.13 7.81 22.91
N LYS A 203 -1.46 7.95 22.99
CA LYS A 203 -2.19 9.03 22.33
C LYS A 203 -1.69 10.41 22.75
N ASN A 204 -1.53 10.64 24.05
CA ASN A 204 -1.04 11.93 24.56
C ASN A 204 0.39 12.20 24.06
N LYS A 205 1.23 11.18 24.01
CA LYS A 205 2.60 11.27 23.49
C LYS A 205 2.63 11.60 22.00
N LEU A 206 1.72 11.04 21.20
CA LEU A 206 1.56 11.41 19.79
C LEU A 206 1.05 12.86 19.62
N ILE A 207 0.18 13.34 20.51
CA ILE A 207 -0.28 14.73 20.51
C ILE A 207 0.91 15.68 20.77
N GLU A 208 1.82 15.32 21.71
CA GLU A 208 3.05 16.07 21.94
C GLU A 208 3.97 16.10 20.72
N GLN A 209 4.06 14.99 19.98
CA GLN A 209 4.88 14.89 18.78
C GLN A 209 4.34 15.69 17.60
N LYS A 210 3.01 15.77 17.48
CA LYS A 210 2.33 16.32 16.29
C LYS A 210 2.89 17.68 15.81
N PRO A 211 3.25 18.65 16.68
CA PRO A 211 3.82 19.92 16.26
C PRO A 211 5.24 19.81 15.67
N LEU A 212 5.92 18.67 15.82
CA LEU A 212 7.26 18.40 15.33
C LEU A 212 7.25 17.72 13.96
N VAL A 213 6.14 17.09 13.61
CA VAL A 213 5.99 16.30 12.39
C VAL A 213 5.79 17.21 11.18
N GLN A 214 6.60 17.01 10.15
CA GLN A 214 6.44 17.67 8.85
C GLN A 214 5.22 17.16 8.11
N ALA A 215 5.08 15.83 8.02
CA ALA A 215 3.98 15.18 7.32
C ALA A 215 3.77 13.74 7.85
N TYR A 216 2.52 13.28 7.73
CA TYR A 216 2.16 11.87 7.83
C TYR A 216 2.08 11.32 6.41
N VAL A 217 2.85 10.29 6.11
CA VAL A 217 3.03 9.72 4.75
C VAL A 217 3.25 8.22 4.83
N VAL A 218 3.06 7.54 3.72
CA VAL A 218 3.41 6.12 3.55
C VAL A 218 4.53 6.05 2.50
N ASP A 219 4.25 5.67 1.27
CA ASP A 219 5.25 5.48 0.19
C ASP A 219 6.01 6.76 -0.17
N GLN A 220 5.40 7.93 0.05
CA GLN A 220 6.03 9.24 -0.21
C GLN A 220 7.24 9.50 0.69
N ALA A 221 7.38 8.79 1.83
CA ALA A 221 8.52 8.93 2.73
C ALA A 221 9.86 8.69 2.00
N ARG A 222 9.92 7.65 1.18
CA ARG A 222 11.12 7.30 0.39
C ARG A 222 11.55 8.45 -0.52
N TYR A 223 10.62 8.99 -1.30
CA TYR A 223 10.92 10.06 -2.25
C TYR A 223 11.37 11.35 -1.55
N LYS A 224 10.74 11.70 -0.43
CA LYS A 224 11.12 12.85 0.38
C LYS A 224 12.51 12.70 0.99
N MET A 225 12.86 11.50 1.46
CA MET A 225 14.19 11.22 1.99
C MET A 225 15.27 11.28 0.90
N ILE A 226 15.01 10.72 -0.29
CA ILE A 226 15.89 10.83 -1.46
C ILE A 226 16.08 12.30 -1.86
N GLY A 227 15.01 13.10 -1.81
CA GLY A 227 15.02 14.53 -2.10
C GLY A 227 15.69 15.41 -1.03
N ASN A 228 16.17 14.83 0.08
CA ASN A 228 16.69 15.55 1.27
C ASN A 228 15.68 16.55 1.87
N GLU A 229 14.38 16.20 1.81
CA GLU A 229 13.32 17.08 2.31
C GLU A 229 13.04 16.87 3.81
N ALA A 230 13.55 15.80 4.41
CA ALA A 230 13.39 15.49 5.83
C ALA A 230 14.66 14.90 6.44
N ALA A 231 14.81 15.07 7.75
CA ALA A 231 15.91 14.53 8.52
C ALA A 231 15.67 13.09 8.98
N LEU A 232 14.44 12.79 9.39
CA LEU A 232 14.01 11.53 9.97
C LEU A 232 12.72 11.05 9.30
N ALA A 233 12.63 9.77 9.03
CA ALA A 233 11.41 9.14 8.53
C ALA A 233 11.17 7.79 9.22
N VAL A 234 9.94 7.55 9.64
CA VAL A 234 9.48 6.21 9.95
C VAL A 234 9.12 5.52 8.65
N ILE A 235 9.73 4.37 8.38
CA ILE A 235 9.62 3.71 7.08
C ILE A 235 9.67 2.18 7.25
N TYR A 236 9.09 1.45 6.30
CA TYR A 236 9.23 0.01 6.22
C TYR A 236 10.58 -0.37 5.63
N SER A 237 11.16 -1.48 6.12
CA SER A 237 12.51 -1.90 5.73
C SER A 237 12.68 -2.22 4.25
N GLY A 238 11.61 -2.55 3.54
CA GLY A 238 11.63 -2.80 2.10
C GLY A 238 11.80 -1.55 1.24
N GLU A 239 11.55 -0.37 1.83
CA GLU A 239 11.60 0.92 1.13
C GLU A 239 12.84 1.76 1.49
N ALA A 240 13.67 1.28 2.44
CA ALA A 240 14.83 2.00 2.97
C ALA A 240 16.09 1.89 2.10
#